data_b4eff247d6a78b3163bc7cfa2f4a9f9d
#
_entry.id   b4eff247d6a78b3163bc7cfa2f4a9f9d
#
_cell.length_a   1.000
_cell.length_b   1.000
_cell.length_c   1.000
_cell.angle_alpha   90.00
_cell.angle_beta   90.00
_cell.angle_gamma   90.00
#
_symmetry.space_group_name_H-M   'P 1'
#
loop_
_entity.id
_entity.type
_entity.pdbx_description
1 polymer ?
#
loop_
_entity_poly.entity_id
_entity_poly.type
_entity_poly.pdbx_seq_one_letter_code
_entity_poly.pdbx_strand_id
1 'polypeptide(L)'
;PAPSPEVTSAEPEPPESSPAAPADTAPDPDLEFLGLTSREELEKFHRPLEYIEGIGAVYAGKLGENGIHTPLDLLREGAAPEGRKAIAKRTEISGLLILEWINHIDLYRIKGVGSEYADLLEESGVDTVMELAHRNPENLFEKMSSVNEVKQLVRKLPAQNQVVDWIEQAKELPRVIHY
;
A
#
# COMPACT_ATOMS: atom_id res chain seq x y z
N PRO A 1 9.18 -85.21 0.21
CA PRO A 1 9.83 -83.90 0.11
C PRO A 1 8.83 -82.81 0.26
N ALA A 2 8.96 -82.05 1.34
CA ALA A 2 8.13 -80.92 1.63
C ALA A 2 8.77 -79.70 0.98
N PRO A 3 8.01 -78.75 0.37
CA PRO A 3 8.55 -77.51 -0.11
C PRO A 3 8.71 -76.52 1.07
N SER A 4 9.83 -75.86 1.09
CA SER A 4 10.16 -74.83 2.02
C SER A 4 9.25 -73.59 1.83
N PRO A 5 8.89 -72.87 2.89
CA PRO A 5 8.16 -71.61 2.74
C PRO A 5 9.09 -70.50 2.27
N GLU A 6 8.68 -69.82 1.23
CA GLU A 6 9.29 -68.53 0.79
C GLU A 6 9.11 -67.46 1.86
N VAL A 7 10.25 -66.92 2.27
CA VAL A 7 10.28 -65.73 3.13
C VAL A 7 10.10 -64.51 2.24
N THR A 8 8.92 -63.93 2.27
CA THR A 8 8.67 -62.64 1.64
C THR A 8 9.32 -61.57 2.49
N SER A 9 10.44 -61.02 1.99
CA SER A 9 11.06 -59.82 2.54
C SER A 9 10.15 -58.63 2.31
N ALA A 10 9.55 -58.15 3.36
CA ALA A 10 8.92 -56.86 3.34
C ALA A 10 10.00 -55.78 3.38
N GLU A 11 10.12 -55.02 2.32
CA GLU A 11 10.94 -53.83 2.23
C GLU A 11 10.37 -52.75 3.16
N PRO A 12 11.15 -52.10 4.01
CA PRO A 12 10.62 -51.00 4.85
C PRO A 12 10.33 -49.80 3.97
N GLU A 13 9.10 -49.31 4.02
CA GLU A 13 8.71 -48.04 3.44
C GLU A 13 9.58 -46.89 4.01
N PRO A 14 9.99 -45.94 3.17
CA PRO A 14 10.73 -44.77 3.67
C PRO A 14 9.81 -43.94 4.57
N PRO A 15 10.34 -43.28 5.63
CA PRO A 15 9.55 -42.49 6.53
C PRO A 15 8.92 -41.32 5.77
N GLU A 16 7.59 -41.18 5.93
CA GLU A 16 6.85 -40.03 5.46
C GLU A 16 7.56 -38.75 5.96
N SER A 17 7.94 -37.95 4.98
CA SER A 17 8.48 -36.63 5.26
C SER A 17 7.43 -35.81 6.04
N SER A 18 7.70 -35.56 7.29
CA SER A 18 6.99 -34.57 8.06
C SER A 18 6.88 -33.26 7.26
N PRO A 19 5.70 -32.61 7.25
CA PRO A 19 5.59 -31.29 6.63
C PRO A 19 6.61 -30.38 7.33
N ALA A 20 7.48 -29.78 6.54
CA ALA A 20 8.42 -28.78 7.01
C ALA A 20 7.63 -27.72 7.79
N ALA A 21 8.07 -27.43 9.02
CA ALA A 21 7.57 -26.31 9.78
C ALA A 21 7.65 -25.05 8.91
N PRO A 22 6.66 -24.13 8.99
CA PRO A 22 6.74 -22.89 8.24
C PRO A 22 8.05 -22.21 8.60
N ALA A 23 8.83 -21.90 7.57
CA ALA A 23 10.09 -21.17 7.72
C ALA A 23 9.85 -19.94 8.59
N ASP A 24 10.72 -19.75 9.56
CA ASP A 24 10.85 -18.56 10.40
C ASP A 24 10.78 -17.33 9.48
N THR A 25 9.59 -16.73 9.37
CA THR A 25 9.36 -15.65 8.42
C THR A 25 9.88 -14.39 9.11
N ALA A 26 11.12 -14.00 8.78
CA ALA A 26 11.61 -12.67 9.10
C ALA A 26 10.52 -11.64 8.73
N PRO A 27 10.29 -10.60 9.56
CA PRO A 27 9.29 -9.59 9.26
C PRO A 27 9.57 -9.00 7.88
N ASP A 28 8.52 -8.92 7.05
CA ASP A 28 8.61 -8.36 5.71
C ASP A 28 8.97 -6.86 5.84
N PRO A 29 10.12 -6.41 5.33
CA PRO A 29 10.58 -5.04 5.51
C PRO A 29 9.63 -4.01 4.88
N ASP A 30 8.85 -4.39 3.89
CA ASP A 30 7.87 -3.52 3.26
C ASP A 30 6.66 -3.30 4.17
N LEU A 31 6.20 -4.36 4.83
CA LEU A 31 5.13 -4.26 5.83
C LEU A 31 5.57 -3.42 7.02
N GLU A 32 6.79 -3.62 7.50
CA GLU A 32 7.34 -2.84 8.62
C GLU A 32 7.45 -1.36 8.26
N PHE A 33 8.00 -1.04 7.10
CA PHE A 33 8.12 0.34 6.61
C PHE A 33 6.77 1.06 6.52
N LEU A 34 5.75 0.36 6.02
CA LEU A 34 4.41 0.91 5.83
C LEU A 34 3.56 0.86 7.10
N GLY A 35 4.00 0.16 8.14
CA GLY A 35 3.19 -0.09 9.34
C GLY A 35 2.01 -1.03 9.11
N LEU A 36 2.08 -1.89 8.08
CA LEU A 36 1.02 -2.81 7.69
C LEU A 36 1.21 -4.19 8.30
N THR A 37 0.11 -4.90 8.50
CA THR A 37 0.10 -6.26 9.07
C THR A 37 -0.36 -7.33 8.07
N SER A 38 -0.89 -6.92 6.91
CA SER A 38 -1.43 -7.81 5.89
C SER A 38 -0.70 -7.66 4.56
N ARG A 39 -0.28 -8.79 3.97
CA ARG A 39 0.29 -8.83 2.63
C ARG A 39 -0.71 -8.43 1.54
N GLU A 40 -2.00 -8.67 1.77
CA GLU A 40 -3.05 -8.25 0.85
C GLU A 40 -3.06 -6.73 0.67
N GLU A 41 -2.89 -6.00 1.78
CA GLU A 41 -2.80 -4.53 1.72
C GLU A 41 -1.51 -4.03 1.05
N LEU A 42 -0.47 -4.84 1.03
CA LEU A 42 0.79 -4.52 0.37
C LEU A 42 0.68 -4.50 -1.16
N GLU A 43 -0.25 -5.25 -1.74
CA GLU A 43 -0.41 -5.35 -3.21
C GLU A 43 -0.64 -3.98 -3.89
N LYS A 44 -1.33 -3.05 -3.24
CA LYS A 44 -1.54 -1.68 -3.75
C LYS A 44 -0.22 -0.96 -4.06
N PHE A 45 0.80 -1.23 -3.26
CA PHE A 45 2.10 -0.57 -3.33
C PHE A 45 3.03 -1.16 -4.39
N HIS A 46 2.68 -2.33 -4.92
CA HIS A 46 3.41 -3.01 -6.01
C HIS A 46 2.71 -2.86 -7.37
N ARG A 47 1.64 -2.08 -7.44
CA ARG A 47 0.96 -1.78 -8.70
C ARG A 47 1.84 -0.91 -9.60
N PRO A 48 1.55 -0.84 -10.92
CA PRO A 48 2.15 0.17 -11.79
C PRO A 48 1.88 1.58 -11.27
N LEU A 49 2.80 2.51 -11.56
CA LEU A 49 2.70 3.91 -11.11
C LEU A 49 1.41 4.60 -11.59
N GLU A 50 0.87 4.20 -12.74
CA GLU A 50 -0.38 4.73 -13.30
C GLU A 50 -1.61 4.42 -12.41
N TYR A 51 -1.47 3.57 -11.42
CA TYR A 51 -2.48 3.37 -10.39
C TYR A 51 -2.69 4.63 -9.53
N ILE A 52 -1.67 5.47 -9.42
CA ILE A 52 -1.74 6.74 -8.69
C ILE A 52 -2.44 7.77 -9.57
N GLU A 53 -3.49 8.40 -9.05
CA GLU A 53 -4.16 9.49 -9.75
C GLU A 53 -3.16 10.60 -10.12
N GLY A 54 -3.25 11.09 -11.34
CA GLY A 54 -2.32 12.10 -11.87
C GLY A 54 -1.04 11.57 -12.49
N ILE A 55 -0.70 10.28 -12.36
CA ILE A 55 0.43 9.67 -13.05
C ILE A 55 -0.04 8.96 -14.31
N GLY A 56 0.16 9.59 -15.47
CA GLY A 56 -0.01 8.96 -16.77
C GLY A 56 1.29 8.36 -17.30
N ALA A 57 1.23 7.78 -18.51
CA ALA A 57 2.34 7.08 -19.13
C ALA A 57 3.63 7.91 -19.24
N VAL A 58 3.53 9.23 -19.45
CA VAL A 58 4.69 10.12 -19.56
C VAL A 58 5.44 10.22 -18.23
N TYR A 59 4.73 10.46 -17.14
CA TYR A 59 5.35 10.55 -15.81
C TYR A 59 5.85 9.19 -15.33
N ALA A 60 5.07 8.13 -15.56
CA ALA A 60 5.50 6.77 -15.24
C ALA A 60 6.78 6.38 -15.99
N GLY A 61 6.90 6.77 -17.27
CA GLY A 61 8.10 6.58 -18.05
C GLY A 61 9.32 7.31 -17.48
N LYS A 62 9.19 8.59 -17.16
CA LYS A 62 10.27 9.40 -16.54
C LYS A 62 10.73 8.82 -15.20
N LEU A 63 9.79 8.41 -14.36
CA LEU A 63 10.07 7.78 -13.07
C LEU A 63 10.76 6.44 -13.28
N GLY A 64 10.25 5.60 -14.17
CA GLY A 64 10.79 4.27 -14.49
C GLY A 64 12.22 4.31 -15.04
N GLU A 65 12.55 5.26 -15.91
CA GLU A 65 13.92 5.50 -16.40
C GLU A 65 14.90 5.85 -15.26
N ASN A 66 14.38 6.29 -14.13
CA ASN A 66 15.14 6.64 -12.94
C ASN A 66 15.02 5.60 -11.81
N GLY A 67 14.55 4.38 -12.12
CA GLY A 67 14.50 3.27 -11.17
C GLY A 67 13.28 3.25 -10.25
N ILE A 68 12.29 4.11 -10.48
CA ILE A 68 11.05 4.17 -9.70
C ILE A 68 9.93 3.56 -10.53
N HIS A 69 9.47 2.37 -10.14
CA HIS A 69 8.51 1.57 -10.91
C HIS A 69 7.17 1.35 -10.22
N THR A 70 7.15 1.50 -8.89
CA THR A 70 5.98 1.20 -8.07
C THR A 70 5.67 2.35 -7.10
N PRO A 71 4.43 2.42 -6.58
CA PRO A 71 4.11 3.34 -5.48
C PRO A 71 5.05 3.20 -4.28
N LEU A 72 5.45 1.98 -3.95
CA LEU A 72 6.39 1.76 -2.84
C LEU A 72 7.76 2.39 -3.10
N ASP A 73 8.30 2.23 -4.32
CA ASP A 73 9.58 2.85 -4.69
C ASP A 73 9.50 4.38 -4.52
N LEU A 74 8.43 4.99 -5.03
CA LEU A 74 8.23 6.44 -4.96
C LEU A 74 8.10 6.91 -3.51
N LEU A 75 7.34 6.22 -2.69
CA LEU A 75 7.17 6.57 -1.27
C LEU A 75 8.50 6.43 -0.51
N ARG A 76 9.24 5.34 -0.70
CA ARG A 76 10.53 5.11 -0.02
C ARG A 76 11.55 6.18 -0.35
N GLU A 77 11.72 6.50 -1.63
CA GLU A 77 12.67 7.50 -2.04
C GLU A 77 12.24 8.92 -1.67
N GLY A 78 10.94 9.20 -1.72
CA GLY A 78 10.38 10.52 -1.49
C GLY A 78 9.87 10.79 -0.08
N ALA A 79 10.04 9.86 0.86
CA ALA A 79 9.61 10.00 2.25
C ALA A 79 10.21 11.24 2.93
N ALA A 80 11.46 11.58 2.63
CA ALA A 80 12.15 12.77 3.13
C ALA A 80 12.26 13.89 2.07
N PRO A 81 12.36 15.15 2.49
CA PRO A 81 12.48 16.30 1.57
C PRO A 81 13.65 16.19 0.59
N GLU A 82 14.79 15.67 1.04
CA GLU A 82 15.99 15.48 0.22
C GLU A 82 15.76 14.49 -0.91
N GLY A 83 15.04 13.40 -0.63
CA GLY A 83 14.66 12.41 -1.64
C GLY A 83 13.75 13.02 -2.70
N ARG A 84 12.74 13.78 -2.31
CA ARG A 84 11.83 14.47 -3.25
C ARG A 84 12.59 15.45 -4.16
N LYS A 85 13.53 16.21 -3.59
CA LYS A 85 14.40 17.11 -4.38
C LYS A 85 15.27 16.34 -5.36
N ALA A 86 15.83 15.21 -4.95
CA ALA A 86 16.64 14.36 -5.82
C ALA A 86 15.81 13.75 -6.97
N ILE A 87 14.59 13.28 -6.69
CA ILE A 87 13.65 12.80 -7.71
C ILE A 87 13.33 13.92 -8.70
N ALA A 88 12.93 15.09 -8.21
CA ALA A 88 12.58 16.24 -9.05
C ALA A 88 13.73 16.63 -9.99
N LYS A 89 14.96 16.65 -9.47
CA LYS A 89 16.15 17.01 -10.24
C LYS A 89 16.45 16.04 -11.39
N ARG A 90 16.37 14.72 -11.12
CA ARG A 90 16.74 13.73 -12.14
C ARG A 90 15.63 13.38 -13.12
N THR A 91 14.37 13.61 -12.74
CA THR A 91 13.21 13.33 -13.60
C THR A 91 12.67 14.57 -14.30
N GLU A 92 13.08 15.76 -13.90
CA GLU A 92 12.53 17.04 -14.35
C GLU A 92 11.02 17.18 -14.10
N ILE A 93 10.51 16.44 -13.09
CA ILE A 93 9.13 16.54 -12.63
C ILE A 93 9.06 17.57 -11.52
N SER A 94 7.98 18.36 -11.48
CA SER A 94 7.75 19.32 -10.41
C SER A 94 7.77 18.66 -9.03
N GLY A 95 8.49 19.23 -8.08
CA GLY A 95 8.51 18.76 -6.69
C GLY A 95 7.14 18.80 -6.02
N LEU A 96 6.24 19.68 -6.45
CA LEU A 96 4.86 19.74 -5.98
C LEU A 96 4.06 18.50 -6.41
N LEU A 97 4.18 18.10 -7.68
CA LEU A 97 3.54 16.88 -8.16
C LEU A 97 4.08 15.63 -7.46
N ILE A 98 5.38 15.56 -7.25
CA ILE A 98 6.00 14.44 -6.53
C ILE A 98 5.45 14.36 -5.11
N LEU A 99 5.34 15.47 -4.40
CA LEU A 99 4.77 15.51 -3.06
C LEU A 99 3.29 15.09 -3.05
N GLU A 100 2.51 15.58 -4.00
CA GLU A 100 1.10 15.22 -4.15
C GLU A 100 0.94 13.70 -4.31
N TRP A 101 1.70 13.09 -5.21
CA TRP A 101 1.64 11.63 -5.41
C TRP A 101 2.09 10.84 -4.17
N ILE A 102 3.12 11.32 -3.48
CA ILE A 102 3.61 10.69 -2.23
C ILE A 102 2.55 10.77 -1.14
N ASN A 103 1.84 11.89 -1.04
CA ASN A 103 0.72 12.05 -0.12
C ASN A 103 -0.41 11.04 -0.44
N HIS A 104 -0.77 10.89 -1.72
CA HIS A 104 -1.75 9.88 -2.14
C HIS A 104 -1.32 8.46 -1.73
N ILE A 105 -0.05 8.11 -1.97
CA ILE A 105 0.46 6.79 -1.62
C ILE A 105 0.42 6.57 -0.10
N ASP A 106 0.69 7.58 0.70
CA ASP A 106 0.58 7.48 2.17
C ASP A 106 -0.84 7.08 2.59
N LEU A 107 -1.85 7.64 1.98
CA LEU A 107 -3.26 7.31 2.25
C LEU A 107 -3.62 5.87 1.88
N TYR A 108 -2.92 5.24 0.93
CA TYR A 108 -3.15 3.82 0.60
C TYR A 108 -2.82 2.86 1.75
N ARG A 109 -2.12 3.31 2.76
CA ARG A 109 -1.84 2.52 3.98
C ARG A 109 -3.09 2.26 4.81
N ILE A 110 -4.15 3.03 4.59
CA ILE A 110 -5.46 2.81 5.20
C ILE A 110 -6.17 1.68 4.45
N LYS A 111 -6.56 0.62 5.16
CA LYS A 111 -7.35 -0.46 4.59
C LYS A 111 -8.68 0.07 4.07
N GLY A 112 -8.99 -0.24 2.82
CA GLY A 112 -10.19 0.25 2.15
C GLY A 112 -10.02 1.57 1.40
N VAL A 113 -8.85 2.20 1.47
CA VAL A 113 -8.52 3.41 0.68
C VAL A 113 -7.62 3.02 -0.48
N GLY A 114 -8.13 3.13 -1.68
CA GLY A 114 -7.39 3.03 -2.94
C GLY A 114 -7.26 4.39 -3.61
N SER A 115 -6.91 4.40 -4.90
CA SER A 115 -6.66 5.63 -5.66
C SER A 115 -7.85 6.60 -5.64
N GLU A 116 -9.07 6.11 -5.88
CA GLU A 116 -10.26 6.97 -5.94
C GLU A 116 -10.61 7.60 -4.58
N TYR A 117 -10.52 6.84 -3.50
CA TYR A 117 -10.79 7.37 -2.16
C TYR A 117 -9.65 8.26 -1.65
N ALA A 118 -8.42 8.00 -2.02
CA ALA A 118 -7.30 8.89 -1.71
C ALA A 118 -7.48 10.26 -2.38
N ASP A 119 -7.89 10.29 -3.65
CA ASP A 119 -8.21 11.51 -4.38
C ASP A 119 -9.37 12.29 -3.72
N LEU A 120 -10.44 11.60 -3.33
CA LEU A 120 -11.55 12.21 -2.61
C LEU A 120 -11.14 12.77 -1.25
N LEU A 121 -10.28 12.10 -0.51
CA LEU A 121 -9.73 12.56 0.76
C LEU A 121 -8.90 13.83 0.57
N GLU A 122 -7.99 13.84 -0.41
CA GLU A 122 -7.18 15.02 -0.73
C GLU A 122 -8.03 16.22 -1.08
N GLU A 123 -8.99 16.06 -1.98
CA GLU A 123 -9.93 17.11 -2.36
C GLU A 123 -10.83 17.57 -1.21
N SER A 124 -10.95 16.75 -0.18
CA SER A 124 -11.63 17.08 1.07
C SER A 124 -10.71 17.71 2.12
N GLY A 125 -9.43 17.95 1.77
CA GLY A 125 -8.44 18.60 2.62
C GLY A 125 -7.67 17.65 3.53
N VAL A 126 -7.54 16.38 3.16
CA VAL A 126 -6.76 15.37 3.91
C VAL A 126 -5.68 14.80 2.99
N ASP A 127 -4.44 15.20 3.21
CA ASP A 127 -3.31 14.83 2.35
C ASP A 127 -2.57 13.57 2.83
N THR A 128 -2.54 13.33 4.14
CA THR A 128 -1.74 12.25 4.73
C THR A 128 -2.50 11.47 5.80
N VAL A 129 -1.95 10.30 6.16
CA VAL A 129 -2.44 9.50 7.30
C VAL A 129 -2.41 10.31 8.61
N MET A 130 -1.36 11.12 8.82
CA MET A 130 -1.27 11.94 10.02
C MET A 130 -2.38 12.99 10.12
N GLU A 131 -2.76 13.59 9.00
CA GLU A 131 -3.87 14.54 8.95
C GLU A 131 -5.21 13.84 9.15
N LEU A 132 -5.40 12.67 8.54
CA LEU A 132 -6.60 11.86 8.71
C LEU A 132 -6.84 11.51 10.18
N ALA A 133 -5.79 11.16 10.92
CA ALA A 133 -5.86 10.80 12.34
C ALA A 133 -6.46 11.91 13.23
N HIS A 134 -6.37 13.17 12.80
CA HIS A 134 -6.84 14.33 13.57
C HIS A 134 -8.22 14.84 13.11
N ARG A 135 -8.85 14.19 12.13
CA ARG A 135 -10.15 14.65 11.61
C ARG A 135 -11.32 14.20 12.47
N ASN A 136 -12.35 15.04 12.53
CA ASN A 136 -13.65 14.63 13.04
C ASN A 136 -14.37 13.84 11.96
N PRO A 137 -14.87 12.62 12.25
CA PRO A 137 -15.44 11.74 11.21
C PRO A 137 -16.72 12.29 10.57
N GLU A 138 -17.59 12.95 11.34
CA GLU A 138 -18.83 13.52 10.82
C GLU A 138 -18.54 14.68 9.86
N ASN A 139 -17.68 15.61 10.29
CA ASN A 139 -17.29 16.76 9.47
C ASN A 139 -16.55 16.32 8.19
N LEU A 140 -15.69 15.31 8.29
CA LEU A 140 -14.99 14.77 7.12
C LEU A 140 -15.96 14.11 6.15
N PHE A 141 -16.89 13.29 6.66
CA PHE A 141 -17.91 12.66 5.82
C PHE A 141 -18.78 13.70 5.07
N GLU A 142 -19.25 14.74 5.76
CA GLU A 142 -19.99 15.84 5.15
C GLU A 142 -19.17 16.56 4.08
N LYS A 143 -17.89 16.81 4.34
CA LYS A 143 -17.00 17.44 3.37
C LYS A 143 -16.79 16.57 2.14
N MET A 144 -16.54 15.28 2.32
CA MET A 144 -16.40 14.31 1.23
C MET A 144 -17.69 14.22 0.38
N SER A 145 -18.84 14.21 1.02
CA SER A 145 -20.13 14.22 0.34
C SER A 145 -20.29 15.46 -0.55
N SER A 146 -20.04 16.64 0.02
CA SER A 146 -20.14 17.92 -0.71
C SER A 146 -19.15 18.02 -1.88
N VAL A 147 -17.93 17.56 -1.68
CA VAL A 147 -16.89 17.53 -2.74
C VAL A 147 -17.34 16.59 -3.88
N ASN A 148 -17.82 15.40 -3.52
CA ASN A 148 -18.22 14.43 -4.53
C ASN A 148 -19.51 14.82 -5.30
N GLU A 149 -20.41 15.59 -4.70
CA GLU A 149 -21.56 16.15 -5.40
C GLU A 149 -21.14 17.05 -6.58
N VAL A 150 -20.03 17.80 -6.40
CA VAL A 150 -19.52 18.72 -7.41
C VAL A 150 -18.56 18.04 -8.37
N LYS A 151 -17.59 17.30 -7.85
CA LYS A 151 -16.46 16.76 -8.62
C LYS A 151 -16.70 15.34 -9.17
N GLN A 152 -17.62 14.59 -8.59
CA GLN A 152 -17.95 13.21 -8.99
C GLN A 152 -16.72 12.28 -9.09
N LEU A 153 -15.84 12.35 -8.09
CA LEU A 153 -14.58 11.61 -8.05
C LEU A 153 -14.79 10.11 -7.82
N VAL A 154 -15.82 9.76 -7.06
CA VAL A 154 -16.17 8.36 -6.77
C VAL A 154 -17.62 8.08 -7.13
N ARG A 155 -17.88 6.85 -7.59
CA ARG A 155 -19.24 6.39 -7.91
C ARG A 155 -20.06 6.13 -6.66
N LYS A 156 -19.41 5.67 -5.61
CA LYS A 156 -20.02 5.34 -4.33
C LYS A 156 -19.25 6.00 -3.21
N LEU A 157 -19.92 6.88 -2.48
CA LEU A 157 -19.39 7.44 -1.25
C LEU A 157 -19.12 6.32 -0.23
N PRO A 158 -18.05 6.43 0.58
CA PRO A 158 -17.88 5.54 1.71
C PRO A 158 -19.02 5.71 2.70
N ALA A 159 -19.36 4.67 3.42
CA ALA A 159 -20.30 4.79 4.53
C ALA A 159 -19.65 5.59 5.67
N GLN A 160 -20.45 6.26 6.48
CA GLN A 160 -19.92 7.06 7.60
C GLN A 160 -19.09 6.22 8.58
N ASN A 161 -19.49 4.99 8.84
CA ASN A 161 -18.72 4.07 9.69
C ASN A 161 -17.38 3.66 9.07
N GLN A 162 -17.25 3.62 7.73
CA GLN A 162 -15.97 3.44 7.05
C GLN A 162 -15.02 4.62 7.32
N VAL A 163 -15.54 5.84 7.28
CA VAL A 163 -14.73 7.04 7.58
C VAL A 163 -14.24 7.02 9.02
N VAL A 164 -15.09 6.60 9.97
CA VAL A 164 -14.70 6.37 11.37
C VAL A 164 -13.56 5.35 11.46
N ASP A 165 -13.71 4.22 10.79
CA ASP A 165 -12.69 3.15 10.77
C ASP A 165 -11.36 3.64 10.19
N TRP A 166 -11.38 4.39 9.09
CA TRP A 166 -10.18 4.97 8.50
C TRP A 166 -9.43 5.90 9.46
N ILE A 167 -10.16 6.72 10.21
CA ILE A 167 -9.56 7.62 11.21
C ILE A 167 -8.94 6.83 12.37
N GLU A 168 -9.60 5.77 12.84
CA GLU A 168 -9.05 4.91 13.88
C GLU A 168 -7.79 4.17 13.40
N GLN A 169 -7.78 3.65 12.17
CA GLN A 169 -6.58 3.07 11.58
C GLN A 169 -5.43 4.09 11.49
N ALA A 170 -5.75 5.32 11.07
CA ALA A 170 -4.76 6.38 10.93
C ALA A 170 -4.06 6.72 12.25
N LYS A 171 -4.76 6.63 13.38
CA LYS A 171 -4.19 6.87 14.72
C LYS A 171 -3.13 5.84 15.12
N GLU A 172 -3.23 4.63 14.60
CA GLU A 172 -2.33 3.51 14.92
C GLU A 172 -1.10 3.43 13.99
N LEU A 173 -1.14 4.09 12.83
CA LEU A 173 -0.09 4.01 11.83
C LEU A 173 1.08 4.96 12.13
N PRO A 174 2.33 4.50 11.94
CA PRO A 174 3.50 5.37 12.13
C PRO A 174 3.59 6.44 11.04
N ARG A 175 4.29 7.53 11.34
CA ARG A 175 4.63 8.55 10.34
C ARG A 175 5.63 7.97 9.33
N VAL A 176 5.37 8.15 8.04
CA VAL A 176 6.30 7.76 6.95
C VAL A 176 6.84 9.00 6.24
N ILE A 177 6.01 10.00 5.97
CA ILE A 177 6.42 11.23 5.28
C ILE A 177 6.93 12.27 6.27
N HIS A 178 8.09 12.84 5.95
CA HIS A 178 8.71 13.95 6.69
C HIS A 178 8.73 15.21 5.81
N TYR A 179 8.48 16.36 6.44
CA TYR A 179 8.41 17.68 5.77
C TYR A 179 9.58 18.55 6.16
#